data_1e0f5cca115f297968138a04d7cac9af
#
_entry.id   1e0f5cca115f297968138a04d7cac9af
#
_cell.length_a   1.000
_cell.length_b   1.000
_cell.length_c   1.000
_cell.angle_alpha   90.00
_cell.angle_beta   90.00
_cell.angle_gamma   90.00
#
_symmetry.space_group_name_H-M   'P 1'
#
loop_
_entity.id
_entity.type
_entity.pdbx_description
1 polymer ?
#
loop_
_entity_poly.entity_id
_entity_poly.type
_entity_poly.pdbx_seq_one_letter_code
_entity_poly.pdbx_strand_id
1 'polypeptide(L)'
;MVADAQPASVVIVGAGQAGYETAAALRERGYPARITLISAEDALPYERPPLSKAYLKGQEHFSDEQLWLRPASYYTRQSIDLVRGTVREIDPVARTVRLADGSGYDYGHLVLAVGAQPRGLDVPGARLRGVHTLRTARDAAGLRASLATARRAVVVGAGFIGLEFAAAARESGCEVTVVEALDRPLARVVTTPTAEHFTRLHRRAGTELLFGQGVAALHGDDHKGVTAVELADGRMLPADLVLIGIGVVPRTELAAMAGLPVDGGIAVDSRLLTSDPCISAIGDCAAFRHMRFGNRLRLESVQNAVGHARLVAERLTGRSRAYDELPWFWSDQFATTLQIAGLDDGHDSEVVIGDDPDAFSVLLFRGQELRAVESVNRPADHLAARRLLERGVGLSPVEAGAPDFTLKGHLARRREGSGVAVG
;
A
#
# COMPACT_ATOMS: atom_id res chain seq x y z
N MET A 1 -21.27 -24.76 16.36
CA MET A 1 -20.01 -24.00 16.07
C MET A 1 -19.16 -24.20 17.32
N VAL A 2 -18.10 -25.00 17.22
CA VAL A 2 -17.09 -25.11 18.27
C VAL A 2 -16.37 -23.77 18.30
N ALA A 3 -16.42 -23.06 19.44
CA ALA A 3 -15.59 -21.86 19.61
C ALA A 3 -14.14 -22.33 19.45
N ASP A 4 -13.44 -21.74 18.45
CA ASP A 4 -12.02 -22.00 18.25
C ASP A 4 -11.32 -21.64 19.58
N ALA A 5 -10.73 -22.62 20.24
CA ALA A 5 -10.00 -22.38 21.48
C ALA A 5 -8.87 -21.38 21.19
N GLN A 6 -8.67 -20.41 22.07
CA GLN A 6 -7.58 -19.44 21.92
C GLN A 6 -6.24 -20.18 21.79
N PRO A 7 -5.40 -19.85 20.78
CA PRO A 7 -4.10 -20.52 20.62
C PRO A 7 -3.19 -20.26 21.83
N ALA A 8 -2.35 -21.24 22.18
CA ALA A 8 -1.41 -21.13 23.31
C ALA A 8 -0.26 -20.11 23.05
N SER A 9 -0.03 -19.73 21.80
CA SER A 9 0.94 -18.72 21.39
C SER A 9 0.62 -18.21 19.99
N VAL A 10 1.03 -16.98 19.68
CA VAL A 10 0.96 -16.41 18.33
C VAL A 10 2.36 -15.99 17.91
N VAL A 11 2.80 -16.50 16.76
CA VAL A 11 4.01 -16.03 16.07
C VAL A 11 3.61 -15.22 14.85
N ILE A 12 4.15 -14.02 14.73
CA ILE A 12 3.88 -13.08 13.63
C ILE A 12 5.17 -12.86 12.85
N VAL A 13 5.19 -13.22 11.59
CA VAL A 13 6.35 -13.06 10.71
C VAL A 13 6.19 -11.80 9.84
N GLY A 14 7.03 -10.80 10.11
CA GLY A 14 6.97 -9.48 9.50
C GLY A 14 6.43 -8.43 10.46
N ALA A 15 7.27 -7.45 10.81
CA ALA A 15 6.97 -6.37 11.76
C ALA A 15 6.62 -5.03 11.05
N GLY A 16 6.07 -5.09 9.82
CA GLY A 16 5.44 -3.93 9.18
C GLY A 16 4.08 -3.60 9.80
N GLN A 17 3.31 -2.70 9.15
CA GLN A 17 2.01 -2.24 9.66
C GLN A 17 1.08 -3.38 10.07
N ALA A 18 0.89 -4.40 9.21
CA ALA A 18 -0.02 -5.50 9.50
C ALA A 18 0.42 -6.35 10.70
N GLY A 19 1.72 -6.67 10.80
CA GLY A 19 2.23 -7.48 11.91
C GLY A 19 2.18 -6.73 13.24
N TYR A 20 2.60 -5.48 13.27
CA TYR A 20 2.49 -4.62 14.44
C TYR A 20 1.04 -4.50 14.93
N GLU A 21 0.10 -4.14 14.03
CA GLU A 21 -1.32 -4.00 14.37
C GLU A 21 -1.92 -5.31 14.90
N THR A 22 -1.49 -6.47 14.37
CA THR A 22 -1.96 -7.77 14.88
C THR A 22 -1.54 -7.96 16.32
N ALA A 23 -0.27 -7.71 16.64
CA ALA A 23 0.24 -7.84 18.00
C ALA A 23 -0.45 -6.86 18.96
N ALA A 24 -0.63 -5.60 18.54
CA ALA A 24 -1.32 -4.57 19.30
C ALA A 24 -2.79 -4.93 19.55
N ALA A 25 -3.53 -5.29 18.50
CA ALA A 25 -4.95 -5.63 18.57
C ALA A 25 -5.21 -6.89 19.43
N LEU A 26 -4.32 -7.88 19.41
CA LEU A 26 -4.40 -9.04 20.29
C LEU A 26 -4.31 -8.60 21.76
N ARG A 27 -3.38 -7.71 22.12
CA ARG A 27 -3.25 -7.21 23.50
C ARG A 27 -4.42 -6.31 23.92
N GLU A 28 -4.87 -5.43 23.05
CA GLU A 28 -6.07 -4.60 23.29
C GLU A 28 -7.31 -5.43 23.55
N ARG A 29 -7.39 -6.63 22.95
CA ARG A 29 -8.48 -7.59 23.18
C ARG A 29 -8.27 -8.53 24.36
N GLY A 30 -7.21 -8.33 25.13
CA GLY A 30 -6.91 -9.13 26.31
C GLY A 30 -6.38 -10.52 26.02
N TYR A 31 -5.81 -10.78 24.83
CA TYR A 31 -5.15 -12.05 24.54
C TYR A 31 -3.98 -12.28 25.51
N PRO A 32 -4.02 -13.32 26.37
CA PRO A 32 -3.09 -13.44 27.51
C PRO A 32 -1.78 -14.15 27.16
N ALA A 33 -1.80 -15.02 26.13
CA ALA A 33 -0.67 -15.89 25.83
C ALA A 33 0.47 -15.18 25.09
N ARG A 34 1.55 -15.89 24.85
CA ARG A 34 2.77 -15.34 24.22
C ARG A 34 2.52 -14.81 22.82
N ILE A 35 3.04 -13.61 22.52
CA ILE A 35 3.09 -13.03 21.19
C ILE A 35 4.56 -12.79 20.82
N THR A 36 5.02 -13.41 19.73
CA THR A 36 6.35 -13.20 19.17
C THR A 36 6.22 -12.50 17.83
N LEU A 37 6.76 -11.29 17.71
CA LEU A 37 6.79 -10.49 16.47
C LEU A 37 8.19 -10.52 15.88
N ILE A 38 8.35 -11.18 14.72
CA ILE A 38 9.66 -11.39 14.08
C ILE A 38 9.88 -10.36 12.97
N SER A 39 10.99 -9.60 13.04
CA SER A 39 11.39 -8.59 12.06
C SER A 39 12.69 -8.98 11.37
N ALA A 40 12.69 -8.98 10.04
CA ALA A 40 13.92 -9.10 9.26
C ALA A 40 14.69 -7.77 9.11
N GLU A 41 14.05 -6.64 9.48
CA GLU A 41 14.65 -5.32 9.45
C GLU A 41 15.26 -4.97 10.80
N ASP A 42 16.38 -4.26 10.79
CA ASP A 42 17.10 -3.82 11.99
C ASP A 42 16.52 -2.50 12.54
N ALA A 43 15.22 -2.38 12.55
CA ALA A 43 14.49 -1.22 13.03
C ALA A 43 13.28 -1.67 13.84
N LEU A 44 12.79 -0.80 14.74
CA LEU A 44 11.47 -0.96 15.34
C LEU A 44 10.40 -0.91 14.26
N PRO A 45 9.22 -1.52 14.46
CA PRO A 45 8.09 -1.36 13.54
C PRO A 45 7.78 0.11 13.27
N TYR A 46 7.68 0.49 11.99
CA TYR A 46 7.59 1.87 11.54
C TYR A 46 6.59 2.06 10.40
N GLU A 47 6.18 3.32 10.19
CA GLU A 47 5.31 3.76 9.12
C GLU A 47 6.07 3.87 7.80
N ARG A 48 5.58 3.21 6.73
CA ARG A 48 6.19 3.28 5.39
C ARG A 48 5.75 4.47 4.55
N PRO A 49 4.50 4.99 4.66
CA PRO A 49 4.06 6.12 3.82
C PRO A 49 4.94 7.37 3.89
N PRO A 50 5.56 7.74 5.02
CA PRO A 50 6.46 8.88 5.07
C PRO A 50 7.74 8.72 4.26
N LEU A 51 8.15 7.48 3.93
CA LEU A 51 9.42 7.17 3.26
C LEU A 51 9.56 7.79 1.86
N SER A 52 8.44 7.96 1.12
CA SER A 52 8.40 8.62 -0.20
C SER A 52 8.08 10.12 -0.12
N LYS A 53 7.80 10.65 1.07
CA LYS A 53 7.28 11.99 1.32
C LYS A 53 8.19 12.80 2.26
N ALA A 54 7.74 13.02 3.50
CA ALA A 54 8.41 13.87 4.49
C ALA A 54 9.84 13.41 4.82
N TYR A 55 10.09 12.10 4.84
CA TYR A 55 11.43 11.55 5.11
C TYR A 55 12.45 11.96 4.05
N LEU A 56 12.06 12.00 2.77
CA LEU A 56 12.94 12.41 1.67
C LEU A 56 13.18 13.92 1.61
N LYS A 57 12.18 14.72 2.01
CA LYS A 57 12.25 16.19 1.95
C LYS A 57 13.28 16.79 2.91
N GLY A 58 13.91 15.96 3.75
CA GLY A 58 14.99 16.41 4.62
C GLY A 58 14.58 17.54 5.55
N GLN A 59 13.33 17.55 6.05
CA GLN A 59 12.94 18.53 7.07
C GLN A 59 13.96 18.39 8.21
N GLU A 60 14.59 19.48 8.61
CA GLU A 60 15.78 19.56 9.47
C GLU A 60 15.69 18.78 10.80
N HIS A 61 14.53 18.18 11.09
CA HIS A 61 14.25 17.47 12.34
C HIS A 61 13.54 16.13 12.17
N PHE A 62 13.47 15.55 10.94
CA PHE A 62 12.84 14.24 10.78
C PHE A 62 13.79 13.12 11.21
N SER A 63 13.68 12.69 12.47
CA SER A 63 14.44 11.56 13.02
C SER A 63 13.80 10.22 12.67
N ASP A 64 14.58 9.14 12.68
CA ASP A 64 14.06 7.78 12.47
C ASP A 64 12.99 7.41 13.52
N GLU A 65 13.06 8.00 14.72
CA GLU A 65 12.08 7.80 15.81
C GLU A 65 10.68 8.29 15.43
N GLN A 66 10.58 9.30 14.58
CA GLN A 66 9.28 9.82 14.10
C GLN A 66 8.59 8.86 13.11
N LEU A 67 9.33 7.90 12.56
CA LEU A 67 8.77 6.81 11.78
C LEU A 67 8.15 5.72 12.66
N TRP A 68 8.62 5.53 13.89
CA TRP A 68 8.23 4.40 14.71
C TRP A 68 6.73 4.37 15.01
N LEU A 69 6.09 3.25 14.78
CA LEU A 69 4.71 3.03 15.19
C LEU A 69 4.55 3.13 16.71
N ARG A 70 5.55 2.64 17.46
CA ARG A 70 5.65 2.76 18.91
C ARG A 70 7.10 2.70 19.37
N PRO A 71 7.46 3.33 20.49
CA PRO A 71 8.79 3.21 21.09
C PRO A 71 9.03 1.80 21.64
N ALA A 72 10.30 1.41 21.79
CA ALA A 72 10.69 0.07 22.28
C ALA A 72 10.02 -0.31 23.61
N SER A 73 9.85 0.65 24.53
CA SER A 73 9.18 0.44 25.83
C SER A 73 7.73 -0.03 25.71
N TYR A 74 7.05 0.26 24.58
CA TYR A 74 5.69 -0.22 24.34
C TYR A 74 5.64 -1.74 24.26
N TYR A 75 6.53 -2.35 23.46
CA TYR A 75 6.55 -3.80 23.26
C TYR A 75 6.81 -4.54 24.57
N THR A 76 7.75 -4.04 25.38
CA THR A 76 8.04 -4.59 26.71
C THR A 76 6.81 -4.49 27.63
N ARG A 77 6.17 -3.31 27.74
CA ARG A 77 4.98 -3.13 28.58
C ARG A 77 3.81 -3.99 28.15
N GLN A 78 3.66 -4.24 26.84
CA GLN A 78 2.60 -5.08 26.29
C GLN A 78 2.98 -6.55 26.24
N SER A 79 4.15 -6.96 26.76
CA SER A 79 4.64 -8.34 26.71
C SER A 79 4.61 -8.92 25.30
N ILE A 80 5.05 -8.13 24.31
CA ILE A 80 5.27 -8.53 22.92
C ILE A 80 6.75 -8.79 22.74
N ASP A 81 7.12 -10.04 22.46
CA ASP A 81 8.50 -10.44 22.21
C ASP A 81 8.88 -9.98 20.79
N LEU A 82 9.64 -8.88 20.69
CA LEU A 82 10.17 -8.41 19.41
C LEU A 82 11.48 -9.12 19.11
N VAL A 83 11.49 -9.98 18.08
CA VAL A 83 12.63 -10.79 17.67
C VAL A 83 13.19 -10.29 16.35
N ARG A 84 14.50 -10.01 16.29
CA ARG A 84 15.22 -9.74 15.04
C ARG A 84 15.66 -11.03 14.39
N GLY A 85 15.32 -11.19 13.12
CA GLY A 85 15.77 -12.34 12.35
C GLY A 85 14.94 -12.55 11.09
N THR A 86 15.55 -13.20 10.12
CA THR A 86 14.91 -13.59 8.87
C THR A 86 14.40 -15.02 8.98
N VAL A 87 13.10 -15.23 8.90
CA VAL A 87 12.51 -16.57 8.81
C VAL A 87 12.89 -17.20 7.48
N ARG A 88 13.39 -18.43 7.50
CA ARG A 88 13.80 -19.21 6.34
C ARG A 88 12.92 -20.40 6.04
N GLU A 89 12.26 -20.91 7.08
CA GLU A 89 11.48 -22.13 6.97
C GLU A 89 10.25 -22.07 7.89
N ILE A 90 9.17 -22.67 7.42
CA ILE A 90 7.96 -22.96 8.21
C ILE A 90 7.71 -24.44 8.10
N ASP A 91 7.61 -25.13 9.24
CA ASP A 91 7.15 -26.51 9.33
C ASP A 91 5.70 -26.51 9.87
N PRO A 92 4.69 -26.68 9.01
CA PRO A 92 3.29 -26.69 9.44
C PRO A 92 2.93 -27.90 10.31
N VAL A 93 3.62 -29.03 10.12
CA VAL A 93 3.36 -30.27 10.88
C VAL A 93 3.87 -30.16 12.32
N ALA A 94 5.14 -29.74 12.47
CA ALA A 94 5.74 -29.47 13.78
C ALA A 94 5.23 -28.17 14.41
N ARG A 95 4.57 -27.28 13.61
CA ARG A 95 4.15 -25.93 14.01
C ARG A 95 5.30 -25.07 14.51
N THR A 96 6.38 -25.03 13.74
CA THR A 96 7.57 -24.26 14.06
C THR A 96 7.97 -23.33 12.90
N VAL A 97 8.58 -22.20 13.21
CA VAL A 97 9.32 -21.37 12.26
C VAL A 97 10.80 -21.36 12.62
N ARG A 98 11.67 -21.40 11.61
CA ARG A 98 13.13 -21.35 11.79
C ARG A 98 13.70 -20.07 11.18
N LEU A 99 14.57 -19.42 11.93
CA LEU A 99 15.31 -18.25 11.48
C LEU A 99 16.62 -18.66 10.76
N ALA A 100 17.21 -17.69 10.08
CA ALA A 100 18.48 -17.88 9.35
C ALA A 100 19.67 -18.22 10.27
N ASP A 101 19.62 -17.86 11.56
CA ASP A 101 20.63 -18.19 12.57
C ASP A 101 20.41 -19.57 13.22
N GLY A 102 19.39 -20.32 12.80
CA GLY A 102 19.03 -21.63 13.30
C GLY A 102 18.07 -21.62 14.49
N SER A 103 17.75 -20.47 15.07
CA SER A 103 16.78 -20.40 16.16
C SER A 103 15.38 -20.77 15.67
N GLY A 104 14.58 -21.41 16.54
CA GLY A 104 13.25 -21.88 16.24
C GLY A 104 12.20 -21.33 17.21
N TYR A 105 10.97 -21.13 16.71
CA TYR A 105 9.83 -20.64 17.48
C TYR A 105 8.60 -21.49 17.19
N ASP A 106 8.06 -22.12 18.23
CA ASP A 106 6.82 -22.88 18.15
C ASP A 106 5.61 -21.94 18.18
N TYR A 107 4.57 -22.29 17.43
CA TYR A 107 3.35 -21.50 17.37
C TYR A 107 2.08 -22.33 17.61
N GLY A 108 1.15 -21.77 18.35
CA GLY A 108 -0.25 -22.22 18.35
C GLY A 108 -1.00 -21.67 17.14
N HIS A 109 -0.65 -20.42 16.71
CA HIS A 109 -1.13 -19.82 15.47
C HIS A 109 -0.01 -18.95 14.84
N LEU A 110 0.17 -19.09 13.52
CA LEU A 110 1.14 -18.34 12.74
C LEU A 110 0.43 -17.27 11.92
N VAL A 111 0.97 -16.02 11.91
CA VAL A 111 0.50 -14.94 11.07
C VAL A 111 1.61 -14.51 10.13
N LEU A 112 1.40 -14.71 8.82
CA LEU A 112 2.30 -14.24 7.77
C LEU A 112 1.95 -12.82 7.38
N ALA A 113 2.74 -11.85 7.84
CA ALA A 113 2.64 -10.41 7.57
C ALA A 113 3.86 -9.90 6.77
N VAL A 114 4.37 -10.74 5.87
CA VAL A 114 5.66 -10.55 5.18
C VAL A 114 5.63 -9.45 4.10
N GLY A 115 4.44 -8.98 3.74
CA GLY A 115 4.25 -7.86 2.83
C GLY A 115 4.67 -8.14 1.39
N ALA A 116 5.20 -7.12 0.73
CA ALA A 116 5.64 -7.17 -0.67
C ALA A 116 7.03 -6.56 -0.82
N GLN A 117 7.69 -6.84 -1.93
CA GLN A 117 8.99 -6.29 -2.31
C GLN A 117 8.91 -5.53 -3.63
N PRO A 118 9.75 -4.52 -3.86
CA PRO A 118 9.79 -3.81 -5.13
C PRO A 118 10.03 -4.77 -6.29
N ARG A 119 9.36 -4.55 -7.40
CA ARG A 119 9.64 -5.24 -8.65
C ARG A 119 10.98 -4.75 -9.19
N GLY A 120 11.88 -5.67 -9.47
CA GLY A 120 13.15 -5.36 -10.13
C GLY A 120 12.95 -4.98 -11.60
N LEU A 121 13.85 -4.16 -12.11
CA LEU A 121 13.98 -3.88 -13.54
C LEU A 121 15.07 -4.80 -14.10
N ASP A 122 14.68 -5.69 -15.03
CA ASP A 122 15.62 -6.67 -15.61
C ASP A 122 16.23 -6.11 -16.91
N VAL A 123 17.15 -5.15 -16.72
CA VAL A 123 17.92 -4.54 -17.81
C VAL A 123 19.39 -4.42 -17.40
N PRO A 124 20.32 -4.31 -18.36
CA PRO A 124 21.73 -4.01 -18.07
C PRO A 124 21.87 -2.75 -17.20
N GLY A 125 22.74 -2.79 -16.20
CA GLY A 125 23.02 -1.64 -15.34
C GLY A 125 22.03 -1.41 -14.19
N ALA A 126 20.97 -2.21 -14.04
CA ALA A 126 19.98 -2.04 -12.96
C ALA A 126 20.54 -2.15 -11.53
N ARG A 127 21.80 -2.56 -11.37
CA ARG A 127 22.51 -2.69 -10.08
C ARG A 127 23.63 -1.67 -9.91
N LEU A 128 23.72 -0.66 -10.75
CA LEU A 128 24.71 0.42 -10.60
C LEU A 128 24.44 1.22 -9.33
N ARG A 129 25.50 1.79 -8.76
CA ARG A 129 25.38 2.75 -7.66
C ARG A 129 24.56 3.96 -8.12
N GLY A 130 23.67 4.47 -7.26
CA GLY A 130 22.74 5.54 -7.63
C GLY A 130 21.44 5.02 -8.25
N VAL A 131 21.30 3.70 -8.46
CA VAL A 131 20.03 3.06 -8.82
C VAL A 131 19.37 2.52 -7.56
N HIS A 132 18.15 2.95 -7.29
CA HIS A 132 17.41 2.67 -6.07
C HIS A 132 16.02 2.09 -6.35
N THR A 133 15.52 1.33 -5.41
CA THR A 133 14.11 1.07 -5.18
C THR A 133 13.72 1.66 -3.84
N LEU A 134 12.41 1.78 -3.55
CA LEU A 134 11.95 2.33 -2.27
C LEU A 134 10.91 1.41 -1.64
N ARG A 135 11.27 0.82 -0.49
CA ARG A 135 10.36 0.01 0.34
C ARG A 135 10.68 0.11 1.82
N THR A 136 11.95 0.11 2.20
CA THR A 136 12.41 0.08 3.59
C THR A 136 13.00 1.42 4.02
N ALA A 137 13.14 1.63 5.34
CA ALA A 137 13.82 2.81 5.87
C ALA A 137 15.28 2.90 5.39
N ARG A 138 15.94 1.75 5.21
CA ARG A 138 17.30 1.68 4.63
C ARG A 138 17.33 2.17 3.19
N ASP A 139 16.34 1.77 2.37
CA ASP A 139 16.23 2.25 0.98
C ASP A 139 16.01 3.76 0.96
N ALA A 140 15.11 4.26 1.81
CA ALA A 140 14.82 5.69 1.93
C ALA A 140 16.03 6.50 2.39
N ALA A 141 16.82 5.99 3.34
CA ALA A 141 18.05 6.63 3.79
C ALA A 141 19.10 6.72 2.67
N GLY A 142 19.29 5.62 1.92
CA GLY A 142 20.18 5.59 0.75
C GLY A 142 19.70 6.55 -0.35
N LEU A 143 18.42 6.56 -0.63
CA LEU A 143 17.80 7.42 -1.63
C LEU A 143 17.93 8.91 -1.23
N ARG A 144 17.69 9.25 0.05
CA ARG A 144 17.87 10.61 0.59
C ARG A 144 19.34 11.08 0.46
N ALA A 145 20.29 10.21 0.80
CA ALA A 145 21.71 10.53 0.68
C ALA A 145 22.12 10.79 -0.80
N SER A 146 21.59 10.00 -1.74
CA SER A 146 21.84 10.20 -3.16
C SER A 146 21.16 11.48 -3.67
N LEU A 147 19.94 11.77 -3.23
CA LEU A 147 19.18 12.96 -3.64
C LEU A 147 19.88 14.26 -3.20
N ALA A 148 20.56 14.25 -2.04
CA ALA A 148 21.27 15.43 -1.53
C ALA A 148 22.37 15.94 -2.47
N THR A 149 22.89 15.12 -3.37
CA THR A 149 23.96 15.46 -4.31
C THR A 149 23.55 15.36 -5.78
N ALA A 150 22.42 14.71 -6.06
CA ALA A 150 21.93 14.54 -7.42
C ALA A 150 21.42 15.85 -8.02
N ARG A 151 21.77 16.09 -9.28
CA ARG A 151 21.22 17.22 -10.08
C ARG A 151 20.10 16.73 -10.99
N ARG A 152 20.19 15.50 -11.47
CA ARG A 152 19.25 14.90 -12.42
C ARG A 152 18.83 13.52 -11.93
N ALA A 153 17.53 13.35 -11.72
CA ALA A 153 16.93 12.10 -11.37
C ALA A 153 16.04 11.58 -12.49
N VAL A 154 16.17 10.29 -12.81
CA VAL A 154 15.22 9.58 -13.67
C VAL A 154 14.39 8.64 -12.81
N VAL A 155 13.08 8.72 -12.95
CA VAL A 155 12.12 7.84 -12.28
C VAL A 155 11.55 6.87 -13.31
N VAL A 156 11.73 5.59 -13.09
CA VAL A 156 11.16 4.54 -13.96
C VAL A 156 9.86 4.05 -13.32
N GLY A 157 8.74 4.39 -13.96
CA GLY A 157 7.38 4.11 -13.50
C GLY A 157 6.67 5.34 -12.90
N ALA A 158 5.51 5.69 -13.47
CA ALA A 158 4.64 6.77 -13.02
C ALA A 158 3.49 6.26 -12.10
N GLY A 159 3.77 5.27 -11.24
CA GLY A 159 2.89 4.87 -10.14
C GLY A 159 2.98 5.84 -8.95
N PHE A 160 2.23 5.56 -7.87
CA PHE A 160 2.20 6.42 -6.67
C PHE A 160 3.59 6.73 -6.11
N ILE A 161 4.40 5.71 -5.84
CA ILE A 161 5.75 5.89 -5.26
C ILE A 161 6.67 6.68 -6.19
N GLY A 162 6.63 6.39 -7.50
CA GLY A 162 7.43 7.12 -8.49
C GLY A 162 7.07 8.60 -8.54
N LEU A 163 5.78 8.94 -8.55
CA LEU A 163 5.32 10.33 -8.58
C LEU A 163 5.53 11.07 -7.24
N GLU A 164 5.32 10.40 -6.10
CA GLU A 164 5.62 10.97 -4.78
C GLU A 164 7.11 11.31 -4.64
N PHE A 165 7.99 10.40 -5.09
CA PHE A 165 9.43 10.68 -5.14
C PHE A 165 9.75 11.82 -6.12
N ALA A 166 9.15 11.81 -7.33
CA ALA A 166 9.36 12.87 -8.31
C ALA A 166 8.99 14.25 -7.73
N ALA A 167 7.88 14.33 -6.97
CA ALA A 167 7.47 15.54 -6.27
C ALA A 167 8.52 15.97 -5.22
N ALA A 168 8.96 15.04 -4.36
CA ALA A 168 9.97 15.33 -3.34
C ALA A 168 11.32 15.75 -3.95
N ALA A 169 11.75 15.11 -5.04
CA ALA A 169 12.99 15.43 -5.74
C ALA A 169 12.93 16.82 -6.42
N ARG A 170 11.78 17.16 -7.03
CA ARG A 170 11.57 18.52 -7.58
C ARG A 170 11.61 19.61 -6.51
N GLU A 171 10.96 19.39 -5.38
CA GLU A 171 10.99 20.31 -4.24
C GLU A 171 12.40 20.48 -3.65
N SER A 172 13.27 19.47 -3.80
CA SER A 172 14.69 19.55 -3.42
C SER A 172 15.57 20.21 -4.48
N GLY A 173 14.99 20.70 -5.60
CA GLY A 173 15.72 21.39 -6.67
C GLY A 173 16.35 20.46 -7.71
N CYS A 174 16.09 19.15 -7.66
CA CYS A 174 16.58 18.19 -8.65
C CYS A 174 15.78 18.30 -9.96
N GLU A 175 16.43 18.21 -11.11
CA GLU A 175 15.77 18.01 -12.40
C GLU A 175 15.24 16.58 -12.46
N VAL A 176 13.95 16.41 -12.81
CA VAL A 176 13.31 15.09 -12.77
C VAL A 176 12.66 14.75 -14.10
N THR A 177 13.01 13.59 -14.65
CA THR A 177 12.31 12.97 -15.78
C THR A 177 11.66 11.68 -15.30
N VAL A 178 10.36 11.51 -15.52
CA VAL A 178 9.61 10.28 -15.24
C VAL A 178 9.37 9.54 -16.54
N VAL A 179 9.76 8.28 -16.61
CA VAL A 179 9.57 7.38 -17.74
C VAL A 179 8.50 6.35 -17.39
N GLU A 180 7.44 6.28 -18.19
CA GLU A 180 6.33 5.33 -17.99
C GLU A 180 6.04 4.58 -19.29
N ALA A 181 5.92 3.26 -19.18
CA ALA A 181 5.64 2.39 -20.32
C ALA A 181 4.19 2.52 -20.84
N LEU A 182 3.26 2.91 -19.98
CA LEU A 182 1.86 3.16 -20.33
C LEU A 182 1.69 4.60 -20.87
N ASP A 183 0.51 4.88 -21.39
CA ASP A 183 0.16 6.15 -22.06
C ASP A 183 -0.12 7.33 -21.11
N ARG A 184 -0.26 7.06 -19.80
CA ARG A 184 -0.56 8.07 -18.77
C ARG A 184 -0.06 7.65 -17.39
N PRO A 185 0.10 8.60 -16.44
CA PRO A 185 0.47 8.25 -15.07
C PRO A 185 -0.70 7.56 -14.37
N LEU A 186 -0.40 6.71 -13.39
CA LEU A 186 -1.39 6.00 -12.55
C LEU A 186 -2.41 5.17 -13.38
N ALA A 187 -2.10 4.81 -14.61
CA ALA A 187 -3.02 4.26 -15.62
C ALA A 187 -3.81 3.02 -15.17
N ARG A 188 -3.29 2.27 -14.17
CA ARG A 188 -3.93 1.05 -13.66
C ARG A 188 -4.87 1.30 -12.47
N VAL A 189 -4.91 2.51 -11.94
CA VAL A 189 -5.51 2.76 -10.62
C VAL A 189 -6.38 4.00 -10.56
N VAL A 190 -6.32 4.88 -11.56
CA VAL A 190 -7.18 6.07 -11.62
C VAL A 190 -7.75 6.29 -13.02
N THR A 191 -8.84 7.05 -13.07
CA THR A 191 -9.51 7.49 -14.30
C THR A 191 -8.66 8.47 -15.10
N THR A 192 -9.05 8.71 -16.35
CA THR A 192 -8.38 9.68 -17.22
C THR A 192 -8.41 11.11 -16.65
N PRO A 193 -9.54 11.65 -16.15
CA PRO A 193 -9.55 13.00 -15.56
C PRO A 193 -8.56 13.18 -14.41
N THR A 194 -8.45 12.18 -13.53
CA THR A 194 -7.50 12.19 -12.41
C THR A 194 -6.05 12.09 -12.91
N ALA A 195 -5.76 11.20 -13.86
CA ALA A 195 -4.43 11.07 -14.45
C ALA A 195 -3.97 12.35 -15.17
N GLU A 196 -4.87 13.02 -15.90
CA GLU A 196 -4.60 14.32 -16.54
C GLU A 196 -4.29 15.42 -15.53
N HIS A 197 -5.02 15.45 -14.40
CA HIS A 197 -4.71 16.38 -13.32
C HIS A 197 -3.28 16.21 -12.83
N PHE A 198 -2.85 14.97 -12.50
CA PHE A 198 -1.48 14.70 -12.05
C PHE A 198 -0.44 14.95 -13.15
N THR A 199 -0.77 14.74 -14.41
CA THR A 199 0.08 15.12 -15.53
C THR A 199 0.32 16.64 -15.56
N ARG A 200 -0.74 17.45 -15.43
CA ARG A 200 -0.64 18.92 -15.36
C ARG A 200 0.13 19.38 -14.13
N LEU A 201 -0.14 18.79 -12.96
CA LEU A 201 0.52 19.10 -11.70
C LEU A 201 2.04 18.93 -11.81
N HIS A 202 2.50 17.76 -12.25
CA HIS A 202 3.92 17.48 -12.40
C HIS A 202 4.60 18.32 -13.45
N ARG A 203 3.95 18.55 -14.60
CA ARG A 203 4.50 19.45 -15.65
C ARG A 203 4.62 20.90 -15.17
N ARG A 204 3.62 21.41 -14.44
CA ARG A 204 3.69 22.76 -13.82
C ARG A 204 4.85 22.88 -12.83
N ALA A 205 5.17 21.80 -12.11
CA ALA A 205 6.31 21.74 -11.20
C ALA A 205 7.66 21.52 -11.93
N GLY A 206 7.67 21.43 -13.27
CA GLY A 206 8.87 21.26 -14.08
C GLY A 206 9.36 19.80 -14.15
N THR A 207 8.53 18.81 -13.84
CA THR A 207 8.84 17.39 -14.10
C THR A 207 8.61 17.09 -15.58
N GLU A 208 9.59 16.51 -16.24
CA GLU A 208 9.43 15.94 -17.58
C GLU A 208 8.73 14.57 -17.47
N LEU A 209 7.66 14.36 -18.24
CA LEU A 209 6.90 13.11 -18.25
C LEU A 209 6.95 12.50 -19.65
N LEU A 210 7.54 11.31 -19.76
CA LEU A 210 7.68 10.52 -20.98
C LEU A 210 6.81 9.26 -20.87
N PHE A 211 5.68 9.26 -21.59
CA PHE A 211 4.74 8.15 -21.63
C PHE A 211 4.97 7.27 -22.87
N GLY A 212 4.53 6.01 -22.81
CA GLY A 212 4.71 5.05 -23.88
C GLY A 212 6.18 4.66 -24.10
N GLN A 213 7.04 4.85 -23.08
CA GLN A 213 8.48 4.64 -23.19
C GLN A 213 8.96 3.56 -22.22
N GLY A 214 9.70 2.60 -22.76
CA GLY A 214 10.43 1.61 -21.96
C GLY A 214 11.86 2.03 -21.70
N VAL A 215 12.50 1.40 -20.72
CA VAL A 215 13.94 1.52 -20.45
C VAL A 215 14.64 0.29 -21.01
N ALA A 216 15.69 0.50 -21.81
CA ALA A 216 16.50 -0.55 -22.42
C ALA A 216 17.72 -0.90 -21.58
N ALA A 217 18.42 0.10 -21.03
CA ALA A 217 19.61 -0.09 -20.23
C ALA A 217 19.87 1.11 -19.28
N LEU A 218 20.68 0.88 -18.26
CA LEU A 218 21.26 1.92 -17.43
C LEU A 218 22.78 1.90 -17.63
N HIS A 219 23.34 3.06 -17.92
CA HIS A 219 24.76 3.23 -18.18
C HIS A 219 25.48 3.82 -16.97
N GLY A 220 26.71 3.42 -16.75
CA GLY A 220 27.53 3.89 -15.65
C GLY A 220 28.91 4.30 -16.06
N ASP A 221 29.63 4.95 -15.14
CA ASP A 221 31.04 5.31 -15.27
C ASP A 221 31.98 4.17 -14.80
N ASP A 222 33.29 4.40 -14.89
CA ASP A 222 34.33 3.46 -14.42
C ASP A 222 34.24 3.15 -12.91
N HIS A 223 33.60 4.00 -12.13
CA HIS A 223 33.31 3.83 -10.71
C HIS A 223 31.96 3.14 -10.44
N LYS A 224 31.29 2.62 -11.50
CA LYS A 224 29.98 1.96 -11.46
C LYS A 224 28.86 2.84 -10.90
N GLY A 225 28.98 4.16 -10.99
CA GLY A 225 27.91 5.11 -10.74
C GLY A 225 27.02 5.26 -11.97
N VAL A 226 25.70 5.38 -11.80
CA VAL A 226 24.78 5.63 -12.93
C VAL A 226 25.07 7.01 -13.52
N THR A 227 25.09 7.10 -14.86
CA THR A 227 25.31 8.35 -15.59
C THR A 227 24.23 8.63 -16.61
N ALA A 228 23.52 7.61 -17.08
CA ALA A 228 22.43 7.78 -18.02
C ALA A 228 21.46 6.60 -18.00
N VAL A 229 20.23 6.86 -18.48
CA VAL A 229 19.20 5.87 -18.77
C VAL A 229 18.97 5.85 -20.28
N GLU A 230 19.09 4.69 -20.89
CA GLU A 230 18.77 4.45 -22.29
C GLU A 230 17.31 4.00 -22.42
N LEU A 231 16.55 4.74 -23.21
CA LEU A 231 15.17 4.36 -23.54
C LEU A 231 15.11 3.35 -24.66
N ALA A 232 13.97 2.68 -24.79
CA ALA A 232 13.74 1.68 -25.84
C ALA A 232 13.82 2.24 -27.27
N ASP A 233 13.64 3.56 -27.44
CA ASP A 233 13.79 4.27 -28.72
C ASP A 233 15.22 4.76 -28.99
N GLY A 234 16.19 4.43 -28.12
CA GLY A 234 17.60 4.80 -28.23
C GLY A 234 17.97 6.16 -27.66
N ARG A 235 17.03 6.93 -27.16
CA ARG A 235 17.36 8.21 -26.48
C ARG A 235 18.09 7.96 -25.16
N MET A 236 19.06 8.83 -24.88
CA MET A 236 19.84 8.80 -23.66
C MET A 236 19.40 9.92 -22.72
N LEU A 237 18.97 9.59 -21.53
CA LEU A 237 18.61 10.54 -20.47
C LEU A 237 19.75 10.61 -19.45
N PRO A 238 20.47 11.73 -19.33
CA PRO A 238 21.48 11.87 -18.28
C PRO A 238 20.86 11.75 -16.89
N ALA A 239 21.49 10.99 -16.01
CA ALA A 239 20.98 10.74 -14.67
C ALA A 239 22.11 10.53 -13.65
N ASP A 240 22.05 11.22 -12.53
CA ASP A 240 22.93 11.03 -11.37
C ASP A 240 22.26 10.11 -10.33
N LEU A 241 20.94 9.92 -10.46
CA LEU A 241 20.07 9.14 -9.59
C LEU A 241 18.96 8.50 -10.41
N VAL A 242 18.69 7.22 -10.18
CA VAL A 242 17.55 6.50 -10.76
C VAL A 242 16.70 5.87 -9.66
N LEU A 243 15.39 6.13 -9.67
CA LEU A 243 14.43 5.39 -8.87
C LEU A 243 13.65 4.41 -9.75
N ILE A 244 13.67 3.12 -9.42
CA ILE A 244 12.82 2.09 -10.04
C ILE A 244 11.55 1.94 -9.21
N GLY A 245 10.42 2.44 -9.73
CA GLY A 245 9.11 2.48 -9.11
C GLY A 245 8.01 1.77 -9.91
N ILE A 246 8.30 0.59 -10.49
CA ILE A 246 7.41 -0.16 -11.40
C ILE A 246 6.44 -1.12 -10.70
N GLY A 247 6.15 -0.89 -9.42
CA GLY A 247 5.25 -1.70 -8.61
C GLY A 247 5.98 -2.68 -7.71
N VAL A 248 5.20 -3.54 -7.05
CA VAL A 248 5.72 -4.53 -6.10
C VAL A 248 5.23 -5.94 -6.45
N VAL A 249 5.88 -6.94 -5.87
CA VAL A 249 5.46 -8.35 -5.89
C VAL A 249 5.25 -8.84 -4.45
N PRO A 250 4.18 -9.59 -4.16
CA PRO A 250 3.96 -10.13 -2.82
C PRO A 250 5.06 -11.12 -2.46
N ARG A 251 5.48 -11.11 -1.21
CA ARG A 251 6.41 -12.12 -0.70
C ARG A 251 5.64 -13.39 -0.38
N THR A 252 5.82 -14.42 -1.15
CA THR A 252 5.07 -15.67 -1.05
C THR A 252 5.95 -16.89 -0.85
N GLU A 253 7.27 -16.71 -0.89
CA GLU A 253 8.26 -17.78 -0.93
C GLU A 253 8.14 -18.71 0.30
N LEU A 254 8.02 -18.13 1.50
CA LEU A 254 7.85 -18.90 2.74
C LEU A 254 6.57 -19.74 2.74
N ALA A 255 5.47 -19.16 2.25
CA ALA A 255 4.19 -19.87 2.16
C ALA A 255 4.26 -21.00 1.13
N ALA A 256 4.85 -20.75 -0.04
CA ALA A 256 5.02 -21.75 -1.09
C ALA A 256 5.89 -22.93 -0.62
N MET A 257 7.01 -22.64 0.07
CA MET A 257 7.87 -23.68 0.65
C MET A 257 7.18 -24.52 1.73
N ALA A 258 6.24 -23.90 2.46
CA ALA A 258 5.40 -24.60 3.45
C ALA A 258 4.21 -25.35 2.82
N GLY A 259 4.10 -25.42 1.47
CA GLY A 259 3.03 -26.09 0.76
C GLY A 259 1.68 -25.34 0.77
N LEU A 260 1.67 -24.06 1.15
CA LEU A 260 0.47 -23.24 1.13
C LEU A 260 0.17 -22.71 -0.28
N PRO A 261 -1.09 -22.70 -0.74
CA PRO A 261 -1.46 -22.20 -2.05
C PRO A 261 -1.11 -20.71 -2.24
N VAL A 262 -0.59 -20.38 -3.43
CA VAL A 262 -0.25 -19.02 -3.87
C VAL A 262 -0.97 -18.72 -5.16
N ASP A 263 -1.70 -17.59 -5.21
CA ASP A 263 -2.44 -17.13 -6.37
C ASP A 263 -2.52 -15.58 -6.33
N GLY A 264 -1.57 -14.91 -6.99
CA GLY A 264 -1.42 -13.45 -6.91
C GLY A 264 -1.00 -12.92 -5.54
N GLY A 265 -0.76 -13.80 -4.58
CA GLY A 265 -0.41 -13.63 -3.17
C GLY A 265 -0.63 -14.93 -2.42
N ILE A 266 -0.43 -14.96 -1.11
CA ILE A 266 -0.74 -16.12 -0.28
C ILE A 266 -2.28 -16.24 -0.23
N ALA A 267 -2.81 -17.36 -0.74
CA ALA A 267 -4.25 -17.56 -0.85
C ALA A 267 -4.89 -17.77 0.53
N VAL A 268 -5.87 -16.92 0.86
CA VAL A 268 -6.63 -17.03 2.12
C VAL A 268 -8.14 -16.98 1.87
N ASP A 269 -8.89 -17.49 2.85
CA ASP A 269 -10.34 -17.38 2.88
C ASP A 269 -10.81 -15.98 3.32
N SER A 270 -12.12 -15.76 3.42
CA SER A 270 -12.69 -14.49 3.89
C SER A 270 -12.40 -14.18 5.37
N ARG A 271 -11.84 -15.11 6.13
CA ARG A 271 -11.40 -14.93 7.52
C ARG A 271 -9.88 -14.81 7.64
N LEU A 272 -9.20 -14.69 6.49
CA LEU A 272 -7.74 -14.56 6.36
C LEU A 272 -6.98 -15.81 6.81
N LEU A 273 -7.62 -17.00 6.75
CA LEU A 273 -6.97 -18.29 6.95
C LEU A 273 -6.43 -18.81 5.62
N THR A 274 -5.26 -19.39 5.67
CA THR A 274 -4.70 -20.20 4.57
C THR A 274 -5.40 -21.56 4.48
N SER A 275 -4.91 -22.48 3.67
CA SER A 275 -5.35 -23.88 3.68
C SER A 275 -5.04 -24.59 5.00
N ASP A 276 -4.07 -24.11 5.78
CA ASP A 276 -3.79 -24.56 7.13
C ASP A 276 -4.58 -23.72 8.15
N PRO A 277 -5.43 -24.33 9.00
CA PRO A 277 -6.26 -23.61 9.98
C PRO A 277 -5.45 -22.91 11.09
N CYS A 278 -4.17 -23.26 11.26
CA CYS A 278 -3.26 -22.61 12.20
C CYS A 278 -2.41 -21.52 11.58
N ILE A 279 -2.58 -21.21 10.29
CA ILE A 279 -1.79 -20.18 9.58
C ILE A 279 -2.71 -19.18 8.91
N SER A 280 -2.50 -17.90 9.19
CA SER A 280 -3.12 -16.75 8.51
C SER A 280 -2.09 -16.02 7.64
N ALA A 281 -2.57 -15.34 6.59
CA ALA A 281 -1.77 -14.33 5.88
C ALA A 281 -2.54 -13.01 5.79
N ILE A 282 -1.83 -11.87 5.93
CA ILE A 282 -2.42 -10.53 6.06
C ILE A 282 -1.58 -9.46 5.37
N GLY A 283 -2.21 -8.32 5.06
CA GLY A 283 -1.57 -7.18 4.39
C GLY A 283 -1.22 -7.49 2.93
N ASP A 284 -0.16 -6.84 2.41
CA ASP A 284 0.18 -6.85 0.98
C ASP A 284 0.52 -8.24 0.41
N CYS A 285 0.86 -9.23 1.25
CA CYS A 285 1.15 -10.59 0.80
C CYS A 285 -0.10 -11.47 0.65
N ALA A 286 -1.24 -11.08 1.22
CA ALA A 286 -2.45 -11.90 1.25
C ALA A 286 -3.35 -11.65 0.04
N ALA A 287 -3.78 -12.74 -0.62
CA ALA A 287 -4.78 -12.70 -1.67
C ALA A 287 -6.08 -13.36 -1.17
N PHE A 288 -7.14 -12.57 -1.01
CA PHE A 288 -8.38 -12.97 -0.39
C PHE A 288 -9.59 -12.69 -1.29
N ARG A 289 -10.65 -13.46 -1.10
CA ARG A 289 -11.91 -13.23 -1.80
C ARG A 289 -12.71 -12.17 -1.04
N HIS A 290 -12.84 -11.00 -1.65
CA HIS A 290 -13.61 -9.90 -1.06
C HIS A 290 -15.11 -10.13 -1.28
N MET A 291 -15.92 -10.06 -0.21
CA MET A 291 -17.36 -10.36 -0.27
C MET A 291 -18.12 -9.42 -1.22
N ARG A 292 -17.75 -8.15 -1.21
CA ARG A 292 -18.44 -7.09 -1.99
C ARG A 292 -18.08 -7.10 -3.48
N PHE A 293 -16.84 -7.46 -3.83
CA PHE A 293 -16.35 -7.44 -5.21
C PHE A 293 -16.34 -8.82 -5.88
N GLY A 294 -16.53 -9.90 -5.10
CA GLY A 294 -16.66 -11.27 -5.62
C GLY A 294 -15.36 -11.90 -6.15
N ASN A 295 -14.37 -11.10 -6.47
CA ASN A 295 -13.09 -11.53 -7.00
C ASN A 295 -12.04 -11.73 -5.90
N ARG A 296 -10.98 -12.48 -6.22
CA ARG A 296 -9.78 -12.52 -5.38
C ARG A 296 -9.04 -11.21 -5.56
N LEU A 297 -8.80 -10.52 -4.44
CA LEU A 297 -8.11 -9.25 -4.38
C LEU A 297 -6.82 -9.37 -3.57
N ARG A 298 -5.86 -8.54 -3.88
CA ARG A 298 -4.67 -8.25 -3.08
C ARG A 298 -4.51 -6.74 -3.03
N LEU A 299 -4.63 -6.16 -1.85
CA LEU A 299 -4.64 -4.73 -1.62
C LEU A 299 -3.37 -4.29 -0.88
N GLU A 300 -2.72 -3.27 -1.41
CA GLU A 300 -1.44 -2.74 -0.92
C GLU A 300 -1.70 -1.39 -0.23
N SER A 301 -2.39 -1.41 0.91
CA SER A 301 -2.70 -0.19 1.65
C SER A 301 -2.57 -0.37 3.17
N VAL A 302 -2.28 0.72 3.87
CA VAL A 302 -2.23 0.74 5.34
C VAL A 302 -3.58 0.30 5.92
N GLN A 303 -4.69 0.77 5.35
CA GLN A 303 -6.03 0.47 5.84
C GLN A 303 -6.34 -1.01 5.72
N ASN A 304 -5.99 -1.64 4.59
CA ASN A 304 -6.15 -3.08 4.43
C ASN A 304 -5.27 -3.85 5.43
N ALA A 305 -4.03 -3.42 5.64
CA ALA A 305 -3.14 -4.03 6.64
C ALA A 305 -3.72 -3.96 8.06
N VAL A 306 -4.28 -2.81 8.45
CA VAL A 306 -4.93 -2.60 9.75
C VAL A 306 -6.21 -3.42 9.87
N GLY A 307 -7.08 -3.39 8.85
CA GLY A 307 -8.33 -4.16 8.83
C GLY A 307 -8.09 -5.67 8.93
N HIS A 308 -7.13 -6.19 8.16
CA HIS A 308 -6.71 -7.60 8.23
C HIS A 308 -6.20 -7.98 9.63
N ALA A 309 -5.35 -7.15 10.21
CA ALA A 309 -4.77 -7.37 11.54
C ALA A 309 -5.86 -7.47 12.62
N ARG A 310 -6.80 -6.51 12.61
CA ARG A 310 -7.93 -6.48 13.54
C ARG A 310 -8.84 -7.68 13.39
N LEU A 311 -9.14 -8.10 12.15
CA LEU A 311 -9.95 -9.28 11.90
C LEU A 311 -9.31 -10.55 12.45
N VAL A 312 -7.99 -10.74 12.21
CA VAL A 312 -7.27 -11.89 12.74
C VAL A 312 -7.25 -11.86 14.27
N ALA A 313 -7.01 -10.71 14.88
CA ALA A 313 -7.06 -10.56 16.34
C ALA A 313 -8.47 -10.86 16.90
N GLU A 314 -9.54 -10.40 16.23
CA GLU A 314 -10.93 -10.72 16.58
C GLU A 314 -11.17 -12.23 16.57
N ARG A 315 -10.76 -12.90 15.49
CA ARG A 315 -10.94 -14.32 15.33
C ARG A 315 -10.18 -15.12 16.39
N LEU A 316 -8.92 -14.78 16.65
CA LEU A 316 -8.07 -15.45 17.64
C LEU A 316 -8.53 -15.20 19.10
N THR A 317 -9.39 -14.20 19.30
CA THR A 317 -10.03 -13.91 20.61
C THR A 317 -11.52 -14.28 20.67
N GLY A 318 -11.98 -15.13 19.74
CA GLY A 318 -13.31 -15.77 19.81
C GLY A 318 -14.43 -15.05 19.03
N ARG A 319 -14.13 -14.04 18.20
CA ARG A 319 -15.12 -13.36 17.35
C ARG A 319 -14.79 -13.57 15.87
N SER A 320 -15.43 -14.54 15.23
CA SER A 320 -15.20 -14.83 13.81
C SER A 320 -16.22 -14.11 12.92
N ARG A 321 -15.73 -13.34 11.93
CA ARG A 321 -16.50 -12.74 10.86
C ARG A 321 -15.74 -12.80 9.54
N ALA A 322 -16.40 -12.58 8.42
CA ALA A 322 -15.73 -12.37 7.14
C ALA A 322 -15.16 -10.93 7.04
N TYR A 323 -14.08 -10.77 6.30
CA TYR A 323 -13.55 -9.47 5.94
C TYR A 323 -14.39 -8.82 4.84
N ASP A 324 -14.94 -7.64 5.12
CA ASP A 324 -15.78 -6.88 4.21
C ASP A 324 -15.55 -5.36 4.34
N GLU A 325 -14.36 -4.95 4.78
CA GLU A 325 -14.06 -3.53 4.92
C GLU A 325 -13.91 -2.88 3.55
N LEU A 326 -14.49 -1.69 3.39
CA LEU A 326 -14.39 -0.93 2.14
C LEU A 326 -12.92 -0.54 1.90
N PRO A 327 -12.33 -0.92 0.75
CA PRO A 327 -11.00 -0.47 0.40
C PRO A 327 -10.96 1.05 0.23
N TRP A 328 -9.90 1.67 0.73
CA TRP A 328 -9.59 3.05 0.43
C TRP A 328 -8.09 3.29 0.47
N PHE A 329 -7.64 4.35 -0.22
CA PHE A 329 -6.24 4.69 -0.41
C PHE A 329 -6.05 6.19 -0.49
N TRP A 330 -4.83 6.67 -0.26
CA TRP A 330 -4.47 8.06 -0.51
C TRP A 330 -3.03 8.19 -1.03
N SER A 331 -2.76 9.30 -1.73
CA SER A 331 -1.42 9.73 -2.14
C SER A 331 -1.32 11.24 -2.01
N ASP A 332 -0.17 11.72 -1.54
CA ASP A 332 0.15 13.13 -1.44
C ASP A 332 1.33 13.44 -2.36
N GLN A 333 1.12 14.37 -3.30
CA GLN A 333 2.13 14.80 -4.27
C GLN A 333 2.12 16.33 -4.34
N PHE A 334 3.24 16.97 -4.03
CA PHE A 334 3.29 18.42 -3.80
C PHE A 334 2.27 18.85 -2.72
N ALA A 335 1.40 19.80 -3.05
CA ALA A 335 0.30 20.25 -2.19
C ALA A 335 -1.05 19.55 -2.50
N THR A 336 -1.05 18.50 -3.35
CA THR A 336 -2.25 17.81 -3.78
C THR A 336 -2.40 16.47 -3.07
N THR A 337 -3.59 16.23 -2.51
CA THR A 337 -3.99 14.95 -1.95
C THR A 337 -5.03 14.28 -2.85
N LEU A 338 -4.73 13.07 -3.30
CA LEU A 338 -5.68 12.14 -3.92
C LEU A 338 -6.17 11.16 -2.86
N GLN A 339 -7.48 10.98 -2.78
CA GLN A 339 -8.11 9.96 -1.95
C GLN A 339 -9.08 9.13 -2.80
N ILE A 340 -8.97 7.80 -2.70
CA ILE A 340 -9.82 6.86 -3.44
C ILE A 340 -10.63 6.06 -2.43
N ALA A 341 -11.94 5.97 -2.62
CA ALA A 341 -12.84 5.11 -1.86
C ALA A 341 -13.49 4.09 -2.79
N GLY A 342 -13.51 2.82 -2.39
CA GLY A 342 -13.97 1.72 -3.24
C GLY A 342 -12.88 1.19 -4.17
N LEU A 343 -13.27 0.39 -5.15
CA LEU A 343 -12.39 -0.15 -6.19
C LEU A 343 -13.07 0.01 -7.55
N ASP A 344 -12.29 0.38 -8.54
CA ASP A 344 -12.66 0.21 -9.93
C ASP A 344 -12.56 -1.28 -10.30
N ASP A 345 -13.70 -1.93 -10.41
CA ASP A 345 -13.84 -3.32 -10.84
C ASP A 345 -14.44 -3.44 -12.25
N GLY A 346 -14.20 -2.43 -13.09
CA GLY A 346 -14.71 -2.32 -14.45
C GLY A 346 -15.94 -1.42 -14.53
N HIS A 347 -15.75 -0.13 -14.21
CA HIS A 347 -16.78 0.90 -14.43
C HIS A 347 -17.10 1.02 -15.94
N ASP A 348 -18.34 1.39 -16.24
CA ASP A 348 -18.82 1.65 -17.59
C ASP A 348 -19.21 3.11 -17.82
N SER A 349 -19.29 3.87 -16.73
CA SER A 349 -19.55 5.31 -16.78
C SER A 349 -18.92 6.05 -15.60
N GLU A 350 -18.59 7.33 -15.83
CA GLU A 350 -18.02 8.21 -14.82
C GLU A 350 -18.73 9.56 -14.80
N VAL A 351 -18.81 10.17 -13.61
CA VAL A 351 -19.37 11.51 -13.41
C VAL A 351 -18.35 12.34 -12.63
N VAL A 352 -17.93 13.46 -13.22
CA VAL A 352 -17.02 14.41 -12.55
C VAL A 352 -17.88 15.46 -11.83
N ILE A 353 -17.59 15.69 -10.55
CA ILE A 353 -18.23 16.73 -9.74
C ILE A 353 -17.18 17.72 -9.20
N GLY A 354 -17.56 19.00 -9.17
CA GLY A 354 -16.68 20.11 -8.80
C GLY A 354 -16.18 20.88 -10.02
N ASP A 355 -16.21 22.21 -9.93
CA ASP A 355 -15.89 23.13 -11.04
C ASP A 355 -14.43 23.55 -11.05
N ASP A 356 -13.68 23.27 -9.99
CA ASP A 356 -12.26 23.60 -9.85
C ASP A 356 -11.40 22.47 -10.45
N PRO A 357 -10.56 22.74 -11.48
CA PRO A 357 -9.69 21.74 -12.08
C PRO A 357 -8.63 21.18 -11.13
N ASP A 358 -8.41 21.82 -9.99
CA ASP A 358 -7.47 21.38 -8.97
C ASP A 358 -8.18 20.84 -7.69
N ALA A 359 -9.55 20.83 -7.66
CA ALA A 359 -10.35 20.28 -6.58
C ALA A 359 -11.68 19.69 -7.08
N PHE A 360 -11.70 18.41 -7.42
CA PHE A 360 -12.84 17.70 -8.00
C PHE A 360 -12.93 16.25 -7.48
N SER A 361 -14.04 15.59 -7.75
CA SER A 361 -14.18 14.15 -7.55
C SER A 361 -14.72 13.47 -8.81
N VAL A 362 -14.22 12.25 -9.08
CA VAL A 362 -14.70 11.38 -10.16
C VAL A 362 -15.43 10.21 -9.51
N LEU A 363 -16.71 10.05 -9.87
CA LEU A 363 -17.56 8.98 -9.40
C LEU A 363 -17.62 7.89 -10.48
N LEU A 364 -17.22 6.68 -10.14
CA LEU A 364 -17.16 5.54 -11.06
C LEU A 364 -18.37 4.63 -10.84
N PHE A 365 -19.11 4.39 -11.91
CA PHE A 365 -20.32 3.57 -11.87
C PHE A 365 -20.18 2.31 -12.72
N ARG A 366 -20.88 1.26 -12.31
CA ARG A 366 -21.13 0.07 -13.10
C ARG A 366 -22.65 -0.09 -13.20
N GLY A 367 -23.22 0.20 -14.38
CA GLY A 367 -24.65 0.37 -14.56
C GLY A 367 -25.19 1.50 -13.68
N GLN A 368 -26.02 1.17 -12.69
CA GLN A 368 -26.62 2.14 -11.77
C GLN A 368 -25.92 2.16 -10.39
N GLU A 369 -24.85 1.42 -10.21
CA GLU A 369 -24.19 1.27 -8.90
C GLU A 369 -22.89 2.05 -8.83
N LEU A 370 -22.72 2.89 -7.80
CA LEU A 370 -21.46 3.53 -7.46
C LEU A 370 -20.46 2.47 -6.97
N ARG A 371 -19.28 2.38 -7.63
CA ARG A 371 -18.25 1.40 -7.31
C ARG A 371 -17.05 2.02 -6.61
N ALA A 372 -16.66 3.21 -7.06
CA ALA A 372 -15.53 3.94 -6.47
C ALA A 372 -15.71 5.44 -6.64
N VAL A 373 -14.96 6.20 -5.84
CA VAL A 373 -14.84 7.65 -5.97
C VAL A 373 -13.38 8.04 -5.80
N GLU A 374 -12.85 8.77 -6.77
CA GLU A 374 -11.55 9.44 -6.70
C GLU A 374 -11.80 10.91 -6.32
N SER A 375 -11.13 11.37 -5.27
CA SER A 375 -11.28 12.75 -4.78
C SER A 375 -9.92 13.44 -4.76
N VAL A 376 -9.76 14.47 -5.58
CA VAL A 376 -8.60 15.34 -5.63
C VAL A 376 -8.88 16.58 -4.79
N ASN A 377 -8.14 16.80 -3.71
CA ASN A 377 -8.29 17.93 -2.78
C ASN A 377 -9.72 18.13 -2.23
N ARG A 378 -10.52 17.05 -2.17
CA ARG A 378 -11.90 17.06 -1.66
C ARG A 378 -12.14 16.06 -0.54
N PRO A 379 -11.54 16.25 0.64
CA PRO A 379 -11.64 15.28 1.73
C PRO A 379 -13.08 15.08 2.25
N ALA A 380 -13.96 16.09 2.12
CA ALA A 380 -15.37 15.97 2.48
C ALA A 380 -16.12 15.00 1.55
N ASP A 381 -15.82 15.02 0.25
CA ASP A 381 -16.40 14.10 -0.72
C ASP A 381 -15.89 12.68 -0.50
N HIS A 382 -14.58 12.50 -0.25
CA HIS A 382 -14.04 11.19 0.11
C HIS A 382 -14.73 10.60 1.33
N LEU A 383 -14.93 11.39 2.39
CA LEU A 383 -15.60 10.92 3.61
C LEU A 383 -17.08 10.54 3.35
N ALA A 384 -17.78 11.34 2.52
CA ALA A 384 -19.16 11.05 2.13
C ALA A 384 -19.23 9.79 1.24
N ALA A 385 -18.32 9.65 0.26
CA ALA A 385 -18.22 8.49 -0.61
C ALA A 385 -17.98 7.20 0.18
N ARG A 386 -17.04 7.20 1.12
CA ARG A 386 -16.83 6.05 2.01
C ARG A 386 -18.11 5.63 2.71
N ARG A 387 -18.83 6.59 3.31
CA ARG A 387 -20.09 6.30 4.03
C ARG A 387 -21.19 5.78 3.11
N LEU A 388 -21.31 6.29 1.87
CA LEU A 388 -22.26 5.81 0.89
C LEU A 388 -21.95 4.36 0.52
N LEU A 389 -20.70 4.08 0.15
CA LEU A 389 -20.24 2.76 -0.25
C LEU A 389 -20.31 1.74 0.90
N GLU A 390 -19.86 2.10 2.11
CA GLU A 390 -19.91 1.22 3.30
C GLU A 390 -21.35 0.79 3.63
N ARG A 391 -22.30 1.71 3.50
CA ARG A 391 -23.72 1.45 3.83
C ARG A 391 -24.53 0.90 2.68
N GLY A 392 -23.96 0.78 1.48
CA GLY A 392 -24.71 0.38 0.29
C GLY A 392 -25.82 1.36 -0.09
N VAL A 393 -25.63 2.67 0.20
CA VAL A 393 -26.60 3.69 -0.16
C VAL A 393 -26.57 3.91 -1.67
N GLY A 394 -27.67 3.63 -2.36
CA GLY A 394 -27.78 3.78 -3.80
C GLY A 394 -27.54 5.21 -4.27
N LEU A 395 -26.77 5.34 -5.34
CA LEU A 395 -26.55 6.58 -6.09
C LEU A 395 -26.39 6.19 -7.56
N SER A 396 -27.20 6.76 -8.43
CA SER A 396 -27.14 6.54 -9.88
C SER A 396 -26.32 7.63 -10.58
N PRO A 397 -25.80 7.37 -11.81
CA PRO A 397 -25.13 8.40 -12.62
C PRO A 397 -26.02 9.63 -12.88
N VAL A 398 -27.30 9.42 -13.10
CA VAL A 398 -28.26 10.51 -13.35
C VAL A 398 -28.42 11.41 -12.12
N GLU A 399 -28.53 10.83 -10.92
CA GLU A 399 -28.58 11.61 -9.67
C GLU A 399 -27.27 12.36 -9.42
N ALA A 400 -26.12 11.73 -9.72
CA ALA A 400 -24.81 12.35 -9.55
C ALA A 400 -24.55 13.49 -10.54
N GLY A 401 -25.10 13.41 -11.75
CA GLY A 401 -24.99 14.47 -12.78
C GLY A 401 -26.00 15.60 -12.64
N ALA A 402 -26.88 15.57 -11.62
CA ALA A 402 -27.86 16.64 -11.43
C ALA A 402 -27.17 17.97 -11.02
N PRO A 403 -27.72 19.13 -11.45
CA PRO A 403 -27.24 20.42 -10.99
C PRO A 403 -27.19 20.49 -9.45
N ASP A 404 -26.17 21.16 -8.91
CA ASP A 404 -25.96 21.35 -7.47
C ASP A 404 -25.83 20.04 -6.65
N PHE A 405 -25.53 18.92 -7.32
CA PHE A 405 -25.31 17.65 -6.64
C PHE A 405 -24.08 17.72 -5.74
N THR A 406 -24.23 17.19 -4.52
CA THR A 406 -23.10 16.93 -3.62
C THR A 406 -23.27 15.57 -2.94
N LEU A 407 -22.18 14.82 -2.78
CA LEU A 407 -22.20 13.53 -2.08
C LEU A 407 -22.72 13.66 -0.64
N LYS A 408 -22.34 14.74 0.06
CA LYS A 408 -22.82 15.01 1.42
C LYS A 408 -24.33 15.26 1.45
N GLY A 409 -24.85 16.04 0.51
CA GLY A 409 -26.28 16.34 0.41
C GLY A 409 -27.11 15.08 0.08
N HIS A 410 -26.62 14.24 -0.83
CA HIS A 410 -27.25 12.96 -1.15
C HIS A 410 -27.31 12.04 0.07
N LEU A 411 -26.19 11.89 0.80
CA LEU A 411 -26.12 11.08 2.01
C LEU A 411 -27.11 11.58 3.11
N ALA A 412 -27.28 12.88 3.24
CA ALA A 412 -28.24 13.48 4.22
C ALA A 412 -29.68 13.15 3.84
N ARG A 413 -30.09 13.40 2.58
CA ARG A 413 -31.47 13.10 2.10
C ARG A 413 -31.87 11.63 2.27
N ARG A 414 -30.94 10.70 1.99
CA ARG A 414 -31.19 9.25 2.15
C ARG A 414 -31.31 8.82 3.62
N ARG A 415 -30.72 9.56 4.55
CA ARG A 415 -30.88 9.32 6.01
C ARG A 415 -32.27 9.74 6.51
N GLU A 416 -32.77 10.87 6.03
CA GLU A 416 -34.12 11.38 6.37
C GLU A 416 -35.23 10.48 5.81
N GLY A 417 -35.07 9.96 4.57
CA GLY A 417 -36.01 9.04 3.95
C GLY A 417 -36.07 7.65 4.60
N SER A 418 -35.02 7.21 5.30
CA SER A 418 -35.02 5.93 6.03
C SER A 418 -35.63 6.04 7.44
N GLY A 419 -35.88 7.24 7.94
CA GLY A 419 -36.46 7.51 9.27
C GLY A 419 -37.99 7.61 9.30
N VAL A 420 -38.70 7.51 8.14
CA VAL A 420 -40.16 7.70 8.04
C VAL A 420 -40.94 6.38 7.95
N ALA A 421 -40.28 5.21 8.05
CA ALA A 421 -40.96 3.91 7.98
C ALA A 421 -40.98 3.19 9.33
N VAL A 422 -41.45 3.84 10.39
CA VAL A 422 -41.98 3.19 11.62
C VAL A 422 -43.09 4.09 12.11
N GLY A 423 -44.26 3.86 11.58
CA GLY A 423 -45.54 4.34 12.08
C GLY A 423 -46.54 3.21 12.05
#